data_5703544a0974f9cc77c1191eacc96cb5
#
_entry.id   5703544a0974f9cc77c1191eacc96cb5
#
_cell.length_a   1.000
_cell.length_b   1.000
_cell.length_c   1.000
_cell.angle_alpha   90.00
_cell.angle_beta   90.00
_cell.angle_gamma   90.00
#
_symmetry.space_group_name_H-M   'P 1'
#
loop_
_entity.id
_entity.type
_entity.pdbx_description
1 polymer ?
#
loop_
_entity_poly.entity_id
_entity_poly.type
_entity_poly.pdbx_seq_one_letter_code
_entity_poly.pdbx_strand_id
1 'polypeptide(L)'
;MSYAFRVNGEPVEVEADGLRPLVQVLREDLGLTGTKTGCFEGRCGSCTVIVDDRTVVSCLFPVVLADGAEVRTVEGLAAPDGTLNPLQDAILDTGGVQCGISTPGVLMSLTALLERNPQPTEAEIRAALAGNVCRCTGYQKIVDAVLAL
;
A
#
# COMPACT_ATOMS: atom_id res chain seq x y z
N MET A 1 17.14 15.08 -11.79
CA MET A 1 17.75 15.28 -10.45
C MET A 1 17.80 13.93 -9.77
N SER A 2 18.77 13.71 -8.89
CA SER A 2 18.89 12.44 -8.13
C SER A 2 18.19 12.57 -6.78
N TYR A 3 17.46 11.53 -6.38
CA TYR A 3 16.76 11.42 -5.10
C TYR A 3 17.16 10.12 -4.45
N ALA A 4 17.54 10.17 -3.16
CA ALA A 4 17.98 9.03 -2.38
C ALA A 4 16.99 8.78 -1.22
N PHE A 5 16.40 7.62 -1.18
CA PHE A 5 15.43 7.21 -0.15
C PHE A 5 15.54 5.71 0.11
N ARG A 6 14.73 5.20 1.02
CA ARG A 6 14.69 3.75 1.28
C ARG A 6 13.35 3.18 0.80
N VAL A 7 13.39 1.99 0.24
CA VAL A 7 12.16 1.26 -0.13
C VAL A 7 12.20 -0.13 0.49
N ASN A 8 11.25 -0.41 1.36
CA ASN A 8 11.16 -1.67 2.11
C ASN A 8 12.46 -2.00 2.86
N GLY A 9 13.10 -0.98 3.45
CA GLY A 9 14.34 -1.10 4.18
C GLY A 9 15.62 -1.03 3.32
N GLU A 10 15.54 -1.10 2.00
CA GLU A 10 16.69 -1.06 1.10
C GLU A 10 16.93 0.36 0.57
N PRO A 11 18.19 0.86 0.58
CA PRO A 11 18.51 2.17 0.02
C PRO A 11 18.42 2.12 -1.50
N VAL A 12 17.80 3.16 -2.07
CA VAL A 12 17.68 3.34 -3.51
C VAL A 12 18.07 4.76 -3.90
N GLU A 13 18.57 4.92 -5.11
CA GLU A 13 18.84 6.22 -5.73
C GLU A 13 18.23 6.21 -7.13
N VAL A 14 17.45 7.25 -7.45
CA VAL A 14 16.75 7.36 -8.73
C VAL A 14 16.98 8.73 -9.34
N GLU A 15 17.18 8.75 -10.66
CA GLU A 15 17.20 10.00 -11.45
C GLU A 15 15.83 10.24 -12.06
N ALA A 16 15.17 11.33 -11.66
CA ALA A 16 13.84 11.65 -12.15
C ALA A 16 13.56 13.16 -12.14
N ASP A 17 12.50 13.56 -12.84
CA ASP A 17 11.87 14.86 -12.59
C ASP A 17 11.24 14.83 -11.19
N GLY A 18 11.45 15.85 -10.39
CA GLY A 18 10.97 15.92 -9.00
C GLY A 18 9.45 15.82 -8.85
N LEU A 19 8.71 16.22 -9.87
CA LEU A 19 7.24 16.13 -9.88
C LEU A 19 6.72 14.80 -10.40
N ARG A 20 7.61 13.89 -10.86
CA ARG A 20 7.20 12.56 -11.30
C ARG A 20 6.50 11.81 -10.17
N PRO A 21 5.32 11.21 -10.41
CA PRO A 21 4.59 10.45 -9.40
C PRO A 21 5.41 9.30 -8.84
N LEU A 22 5.45 9.15 -7.52
CA LEU A 22 6.20 8.08 -6.86
C LEU A 22 5.80 6.69 -7.36
N VAL A 23 4.52 6.46 -7.68
CA VAL A 23 4.08 5.17 -8.22
C VAL A 23 4.77 4.80 -9.54
N GLN A 24 5.09 5.78 -10.40
CA GLN A 24 5.81 5.51 -11.63
C GLN A 24 7.26 5.12 -11.34
N VAL A 25 7.92 5.83 -10.43
CA VAL A 25 9.29 5.49 -9.99
C VAL A 25 9.32 4.07 -9.40
N LEU A 26 8.40 3.73 -8.51
CA LEU A 26 8.32 2.39 -7.91
C LEU A 26 8.16 1.31 -9.00
N ARG A 27 7.26 1.51 -9.96
CA ARG A 27 6.91 0.50 -10.96
C ARG A 27 7.87 0.42 -12.14
N GLU A 28 8.31 1.58 -12.64
CA GLU A 28 9.06 1.66 -13.91
C GLU A 28 10.58 1.63 -13.68
N ASP A 29 11.07 2.31 -12.64
CA ASP A 29 12.51 2.39 -12.38
C ASP A 29 12.98 1.29 -11.41
N LEU A 30 12.18 1.01 -10.37
CA LEU A 30 12.52 0.02 -9.35
C LEU A 30 11.91 -1.37 -9.59
N GLY A 31 11.04 -1.52 -10.59
CA GLY A 31 10.39 -2.79 -10.92
C GLY A 31 9.39 -3.30 -9.87
N LEU A 32 9.02 -2.47 -8.89
CA LEU A 32 8.08 -2.82 -7.82
C LEU A 32 6.65 -2.65 -8.32
N THR A 33 6.14 -3.66 -9.01
CA THR A 33 4.85 -3.61 -9.71
C THR A 33 3.64 -3.97 -8.83
N GLY A 34 3.86 -4.31 -7.57
CA GLY A 34 2.79 -4.62 -6.62
C GLY A 34 1.84 -3.46 -6.37
N THR A 35 2.37 -2.25 -6.21
CA THR A 35 1.56 -1.03 -6.13
C THR A 35 0.84 -0.78 -7.45
N LYS A 36 -0.50 -0.71 -7.42
CA LYS A 36 -1.34 -0.63 -8.63
C LYS A 36 -1.83 0.79 -8.90
N THR A 37 -2.14 1.07 -10.16
CA THR A 37 -2.71 2.34 -10.59
C THR A 37 -4.08 2.11 -11.21
N GLY A 38 -5.12 2.70 -10.64
CA GLY A 38 -6.48 2.58 -11.15
C GLY A 38 -7.04 3.88 -11.73
N CYS A 39 -6.82 5.01 -11.08
CA CYS A 39 -7.42 6.28 -11.51
C CYS A 39 -6.40 7.37 -11.88
N PHE A 40 -5.20 7.41 -11.30
CA PHE A 40 -4.23 8.50 -11.41
C PHE A 40 -4.75 9.88 -10.96
N GLU A 41 -5.82 9.90 -10.15
CA GLU A 41 -6.49 11.11 -9.69
C GLU A 41 -6.57 11.20 -8.16
N GLY A 42 -5.87 10.31 -7.45
CA GLY A 42 -5.89 10.28 -5.99
C GLY A 42 -7.20 9.78 -5.35
N ARG A 43 -8.08 9.11 -6.11
CA ARG A 43 -9.43 8.71 -5.64
C ARG A 43 -9.55 7.26 -5.23
N CYS A 44 -9.01 6.33 -6.04
CA CYS A 44 -9.28 4.91 -5.84
C CYS A 44 -8.44 4.24 -4.74
N GLY A 45 -7.31 4.81 -4.37
CA GLY A 45 -6.43 4.28 -3.34
C GLY A 45 -5.66 3.00 -3.70
N SER A 46 -5.76 2.48 -4.93
CA SER A 46 -5.01 1.28 -5.35
C SER A 46 -3.50 1.49 -5.30
N CYS A 47 -3.04 2.73 -5.40
CA CYS A 47 -1.65 3.12 -5.33
C CYS A 47 -1.18 3.52 -3.91
N THR A 48 -1.94 3.24 -2.88
CA THR A 48 -1.56 3.56 -1.51
C THR A 48 -0.27 2.86 -1.12
N VAL A 49 0.68 3.63 -0.61
CA VAL A 49 1.93 3.20 0.01
C VAL A 49 2.07 3.90 1.37
N ILE A 50 3.06 3.50 2.17
CA ILE A 50 3.36 4.18 3.43
C ILE A 50 4.68 4.92 3.26
N VAL A 51 4.69 6.21 3.57
CA VAL A 51 5.88 7.07 3.58
C VAL A 51 6.01 7.67 4.98
N ASP A 52 7.12 7.38 5.67
CA ASP A 52 7.37 7.82 7.04
C ASP A 52 6.13 7.65 7.96
N ASP A 53 5.59 6.44 8.03
CA ASP A 53 4.43 6.04 8.84
C ASP A 53 3.07 6.66 8.43
N ARG A 54 3.00 7.33 7.28
CA ARG A 54 1.76 7.89 6.73
C ARG A 54 1.36 7.19 5.44
N THR A 55 0.10 6.83 5.33
CA THR A 55 -0.46 6.38 4.05
C THR A 55 -0.59 7.54 3.08
N VAL A 56 -0.07 7.36 1.87
CA VAL A 56 -0.18 8.33 0.78
C VAL A 56 -0.65 7.65 -0.50
N VAL A 57 -1.37 8.38 -1.35
CA VAL A 57 -1.69 7.94 -2.71
C VAL A 57 -0.53 8.30 -3.63
N SER A 58 0.29 7.33 -3.96
CA SER A 58 1.57 7.54 -4.66
C SER A 58 1.44 8.08 -6.09
N CYS A 59 0.23 8.05 -6.68
CA CYS A 59 -0.04 8.67 -7.98
C CYS A 59 -0.05 10.21 -7.94
N LEU A 60 -0.29 10.81 -6.76
CA LEU A 60 -0.23 12.25 -6.55
C LEU A 60 0.92 12.69 -5.64
N PHE A 61 1.78 11.75 -5.24
CA PHE A 61 2.93 12.02 -4.38
C PHE A 61 4.17 12.21 -5.25
N PRO A 62 4.73 13.44 -5.37
CA PRO A 62 5.94 13.71 -6.15
C PRO A 62 7.17 13.02 -5.55
N VAL A 63 8.05 12.46 -6.39
CA VAL A 63 9.25 11.74 -5.92
C VAL A 63 10.18 12.62 -5.09
N VAL A 64 10.22 13.93 -5.33
CA VAL A 64 11.02 14.87 -4.53
C VAL A 64 10.65 14.83 -3.03
N LEU A 65 9.41 14.51 -2.69
CA LEU A 65 8.96 14.38 -1.30
C LEU A 65 9.35 13.05 -0.65
N ALA A 66 9.85 12.11 -1.44
CA ALA A 66 10.37 10.85 -0.93
C ALA A 66 11.87 10.94 -0.58
N ASP A 67 12.56 12.01 -0.97
CA ASP A 67 13.99 12.17 -0.70
C ASP A 67 14.29 12.11 0.80
N GLY A 68 15.17 11.19 1.19
CA GLY A 68 15.50 10.92 2.60
C GLY A 68 14.45 10.12 3.39
N ALA A 69 13.29 9.80 2.80
CA ALA A 69 12.20 9.11 3.48
C ALA A 69 12.32 7.57 3.44
N GLU A 70 11.54 6.90 4.27
CA GLU A 70 11.29 5.46 4.21
C GLU A 70 9.95 5.20 3.51
N VAL A 71 9.99 4.54 2.36
CA VAL A 71 8.82 4.13 1.59
C VAL A 71 8.57 2.65 1.81
N ARG A 72 7.35 2.28 2.20
CA ARG A 72 6.94 0.88 2.31
C ARG A 72 5.85 0.57 1.29
N THR A 73 6.04 -0.52 0.56
CA THR A 73 5.10 -1.03 -0.45
C THR A 73 4.61 -2.42 -0.08
N VAL A 74 3.65 -2.94 -0.82
CA VAL A 74 3.09 -4.28 -0.58
C VAL A 74 4.14 -5.39 -0.65
N GLU A 75 5.18 -5.22 -1.47
CA GLU A 75 6.30 -6.17 -1.57
C GLU A 75 7.06 -6.35 -0.27
N GLY A 76 7.07 -5.33 0.59
CA GLY A 76 7.73 -5.39 1.89
C GLY A 76 6.91 -6.01 3.01
N LEU A 77 5.67 -6.44 2.76
CA LEU A 77 4.81 -7.04 3.78
C LEU A 77 5.09 -8.52 4.02
N ALA A 78 5.44 -9.26 3.00
CA ALA A 78 5.86 -10.66 3.12
C ALA A 78 7.31 -10.76 3.57
N ALA A 79 7.64 -11.89 4.22
CA ALA A 79 9.03 -12.19 4.57
C ALA A 79 9.88 -12.46 3.30
N PRO A 80 11.22 -12.34 3.38
CA PRO A 80 12.10 -12.56 2.22
C PRO A 80 11.98 -13.94 1.56
N ASP A 81 11.54 -14.96 2.31
CA ASP A 81 11.28 -16.31 1.80
C ASP A 81 9.90 -16.46 1.12
N GLY A 82 9.11 -15.37 1.05
CA GLY A 82 7.76 -15.35 0.49
C GLY A 82 6.66 -15.72 1.48
N THR A 83 6.99 -15.99 2.75
CA THR A 83 5.98 -16.24 3.78
C THR A 83 5.13 -14.99 3.99
N LEU A 84 3.82 -15.13 3.84
CA LEU A 84 2.88 -14.04 4.02
C LEU A 84 2.77 -13.64 5.50
N ASN A 85 2.48 -12.37 5.73
CA ASN A 85 2.17 -11.92 7.08
C ASN A 85 0.72 -12.29 7.48
N PRO A 86 0.35 -12.26 8.78
CA PRO A 86 -0.98 -12.64 9.23
C PRO A 86 -2.15 -11.92 8.54
N LEU A 87 -1.98 -10.64 8.21
CA LEU A 87 -3.00 -9.87 7.50
C LEU A 87 -3.20 -10.36 6.06
N GLN A 88 -2.12 -10.66 5.36
CA GLN A 88 -2.17 -11.20 3.99
C GLN A 88 -2.85 -12.57 3.98
N ASP A 89 -2.46 -13.45 4.91
CA ASP A 89 -3.08 -14.78 5.05
C ASP A 89 -4.57 -14.68 5.36
N ALA A 90 -4.95 -13.86 6.34
CA ALA A 90 -6.35 -13.69 6.72
C ALA A 90 -7.22 -13.18 5.55
N ILE A 91 -6.72 -12.23 4.75
CA ILE A 91 -7.44 -11.73 3.59
C ILE A 91 -7.59 -12.80 2.50
N LEU A 92 -6.58 -13.62 2.29
CA LEU A 92 -6.67 -14.75 1.36
C LEU A 92 -7.66 -15.82 1.85
N ASP A 93 -7.56 -16.21 3.10
CA ASP A 93 -8.41 -17.27 3.71
C ASP A 93 -9.88 -16.90 3.69
N THR A 94 -10.22 -15.63 3.92
CA THR A 94 -11.62 -15.17 3.85
C THR A 94 -12.11 -14.97 2.40
N GLY A 95 -11.24 -15.03 1.41
CA GLY A 95 -11.58 -14.70 0.02
C GLY A 95 -11.76 -13.19 -0.21
N GLY A 96 -11.03 -12.36 0.51
CA GLY A 96 -11.01 -10.89 0.38
C GLY A 96 -10.28 -10.39 -0.87
N VAL A 97 -9.82 -11.28 -1.74
CA VAL A 97 -9.14 -10.97 -3.00
C VAL A 97 -9.92 -11.55 -4.17
N GLN A 98 -10.12 -10.77 -5.23
CA GLN A 98 -10.67 -11.23 -6.51
C GLN A 98 -9.77 -10.80 -7.67
N CYS A 99 -10.00 -9.62 -8.28
CA CYS A 99 -9.14 -9.14 -9.38
C CYS A 99 -7.72 -8.73 -8.91
N GLY A 100 -7.56 -8.38 -7.64
CA GLY A 100 -6.27 -8.03 -7.03
C GLY A 100 -5.82 -6.58 -7.24
N ILE A 101 -6.56 -5.75 -7.96
CA ILE A 101 -6.13 -4.36 -8.25
C ILE A 101 -6.19 -3.46 -7.02
N SER A 102 -7.24 -3.56 -6.21
CA SER A 102 -7.36 -2.78 -4.96
C SER A 102 -6.54 -3.36 -3.81
N THR A 103 -6.17 -4.63 -3.89
CA THR A 103 -5.59 -5.40 -2.78
C THR A 103 -4.31 -4.78 -2.21
N PRO A 104 -3.32 -4.35 -3.00
CA PRO A 104 -2.11 -3.73 -2.46
C PRO A 104 -2.41 -2.47 -1.63
N GLY A 105 -3.26 -1.58 -2.15
CA GLY A 105 -3.64 -0.37 -1.44
C GLY A 105 -4.43 -0.66 -0.15
N VAL A 106 -5.33 -1.64 -0.19
CA VAL A 106 -6.08 -2.12 0.98
C VAL A 106 -5.11 -2.65 2.04
N LEU A 107 -4.17 -3.51 1.66
CA LEU A 107 -3.16 -4.05 2.57
C LEU A 107 -2.32 -2.96 3.24
N MET A 108 -1.88 -1.96 2.47
CA MET A 108 -1.09 -0.86 3.03
C MET A 108 -1.91 0.00 4.00
N SER A 109 -3.17 0.31 3.67
CA SER A 109 -4.08 1.05 4.56
C SER A 109 -4.37 0.30 5.86
N LEU A 110 -4.60 -1.00 5.78
CA LEU A 110 -4.85 -1.85 6.95
C LEU A 110 -3.58 -2.08 7.78
N THR A 111 -2.43 -2.22 7.15
CA THR A 111 -1.14 -2.30 7.85
C THR A 111 -0.92 -1.06 8.71
N ALA A 112 -1.11 0.13 8.15
CA ALA A 112 -0.98 1.38 8.89
C ALA A 112 -2.02 1.51 10.03
N LEU A 113 -3.24 0.98 9.85
CA LEU A 113 -4.24 0.92 10.91
C LEU A 113 -3.79 0.00 12.05
N LEU A 114 -3.39 -1.23 11.73
CA LEU A 114 -3.01 -2.25 12.73
C LEU A 114 -1.76 -1.89 13.53
N GLU A 115 -0.82 -1.17 12.91
CA GLU A 115 0.37 -0.64 13.61
C GLU A 115 0.00 0.43 14.65
N ARG A 116 -1.04 1.22 14.40
CA ARG A 116 -1.53 2.24 15.35
C ARG A 116 -2.51 1.68 16.37
N ASN A 117 -3.35 0.73 15.96
CA ASN A 117 -4.35 0.08 16.77
C ASN A 117 -4.42 -1.42 16.41
N PRO A 118 -3.77 -2.32 17.19
CA PRO A 118 -3.75 -3.75 16.91
C PRO A 118 -5.10 -4.46 17.02
N GLN A 119 -6.08 -3.83 17.66
CA GLN A 119 -7.44 -4.38 17.84
C GLN A 119 -8.50 -3.36 17.41
N PRO A 120 -8.56 -3.05 16.10
CA PRO A 120 -9.51 -2.06 15.62
C PRO A 120 -10.94 -2.57 15.67
N THR A 121 -11.86 -1.66 15.93
CA THR A 121 -13.29 -1.92 15.76
C THR A 121 -13.66 -2.00 14.28
N GLU A 122 -14.79 -2.61 13.96
CA GLU A 122 -15.31 -2.64 12.59
C GLU A 122 -15.43 -1.23 11.98
N ALA A 123 -15.87 -0.26 12.77
CA ALA A 123 -16.00 1.14 12.33
C ALA A 123 -14.64 1.75 11.94
N GLU A 124 -13.59 1.49 12.71
CA GLU A 124 -12.23 1.94 12.40
C GLU A 124 -11.67 1.27 11.15
N ILE A 125 -11.93 -0.04 10.96
CA ILE A 125 -11.55 -0.77 9.75
C ILE A 125 -12.23 -0.15 8.53
N ARG A 126 -13.53 0.06 8.59
CA ARG A 126 -14.30 0.68 7.49
C ARG A 126 -13.84 2.11 7.19
N ALA A 127 -13.51 2.89 8.22
CA ALA A 127 -12.96 4.23 8.07
C ALA A 127 -11.58 4.20 7.39
N ALA A 128 -10.71 3.27 7.76
CA ALA A 128 -9.39 3.10 7.13
C ALA A 128 -9.50 2.72 5.65
N LEU A 129 -10.54 1.96 5.28
CA LEU A 129 -10.81 1.52 3.90
C LEU A 129 -11.58 2.54 3.05
N ALA A 130 -12.07 3.62 3.63
CA ALA A 130 -12.90 4.61 2.92
C ALA A 130 -12.20 5.22 1.70
N GLY A 131 -10.86 5.31 1.71
CA GLY A 131 -10.04 5.77 0.59
C GLY A 131 -9.62 4.69 -0.40
N ASN A 132 -10.05 3.43 -0.23
CA ASN A 132 -9.70 2.30 -1.08
C ASN A 132 -10.95 1.77 -1.78
N VAL A 133 -11.07 2.02 -3.07
CA VAL A 133 -12.23 1.60 -3.88
C VAL A 133 -12.03 0.18 -4.39
N CYS A 134 -12.95 -0.71 -4.05
CA CYS A 134 -13.01 -2.07 -4.57
C CYS A 134 -14.40 -2.39 -5.12
N ARG A 135 -14.48 -2.73 -6.41
CA ARG A 135 -15.74 -3.10 -7.06
C ARG A 135 -16.09 -4.57 -6.91
N CYS A 136 -15.08 -5.42 -6.62
CA CYS A 136 -15.23 -6.87 -6.65
C CYS A 136 -15.75 -7.46 -5.35
N THR A 137 -15.18 -7.04 -4.20
CA THR A 137 -15.29 -7.78 -2.92
C THR A 137 -16.49 -7.38 -2.06
N GLY A 138 -17.01 -6.16 -2.22
CA GLY A 138 -18.02 -5.60 -1.30
C GLY A 138 -17.51 -5.35 0.12
N TYR A 139 -16.19 -5.46 0.35
CA TYR A 139 -15.47 -5.18 1.61
C TYR A 139 -15.72 -6.14 2.78
N GLN A 140 -16.88 -6.78 2.90
CA GLN A 140 -17.22 -7.55 4.10
C GLN A 140 -16.16 -8.60 4.46
N LYS A 141 -15.70 -9.38 3.49
CA LYS A 141 -14.66 -10.40 3.71
C LYS A 141 -13.33 -9.81 4.17
N ILE A 142 -13.00 -8.60 3.70
CA ILE A 142 -11.79 -7.88 4.13
C ILE A 142 -11.95 -7.43 5.60
N VAL A 143 -13.12 -6.89 5.95
CA VAL A 143 -13.44 -6.51 7.34
C VAL A 143 -13.40 -7.73 8.25
N ASP A 144 -14.04 -8.82 7.86
CA ASP A 144 -14.06 -10.08 8.64
C ASP A 144 -12.65 -10.63 8.84
N ALA A 145 -11.77 -10.54 7.82
CA ALA A 145 -10.37 -10.96 7.93
C ALA A 145 -9.63 -10.20 9.02
N VAL A 146 -9.80 -8.88 9.10
CA VAL A 146 -9.12 -8.06 10.11
C VAL A 146 -9.69 -8.31 11.50
N LEU A 147 -11.01 -8.50 11.62
CA LEU A 147 -11.65 -8.80 12.91
C LEU A 147 -11.27 -10.18 13.46
N ALA A 148 -10.76 -11.07 12.62
CA ALA A 148 -10.33 -12.42 13.00
C ALA A 148 -8.85 -12.50 13.41
N LEU A 149 -8.06 -11.43 13.25
CA LEU A 149 -6.67 -11.35 13.68
C LEU A 149 -6.56 -11.19 15.19
#